data_44515e2a93eb0dfe44b5f681073b50a6
#
_entry.id   44515e2a93eb0dfe44b5f681073b50a6
#
_cell.length_a   1.000
_cell.length_b   1.000
_cell.length_c   1.000
_cell.angle_alpha   90.00
_cell.angle_beta   90.00
_cell.angle_gamma   90.00
#
_symmetry.space_group_name_H-M   'P 1'
#
loop_
_entity.id
_entity.type
_entity.pdbx_description
1 polymer ?
#
loop_
_entity_poly.entity_id
_entity_poly.type
_entity_poly.pdbx_seq_one_letter_code
_entity_poly.pdbx_strand_id
1 'polypeptide(L)'
;DGMLQKLGLKENESIDHPWINKAMERAQKKVESRNFDIRKTLIKFDDVMNDQRQVIFSQRLKILKEQNINEILDGFLNEVLNNLNRARLNYQKSGDKKIYLTEIKNITGNAINDEELLELAKLENTDFNKKIKSLYLDKKNSRIKILNTSQNNSLEKKIFLQIIDFSWRSHLQYLEQLRQVIGLRQYGQKDPLSEFKKEAFILF
;
A
#
# COMPACT_ATOMS: atom_id res chain seq x y z
N ASP A 1 -50.80 14.19 8.23
CA ASP A 1 -52.15 13.56 8.34
C ASP A 1 -53.22 14.39 7.60
N GLY A 2 -53.28 15.72 7.68
CA GLY A 2 -54.35 16.53 7.07
C GLY A 2 -54.39 16.56 5.52
N MET A 3 -53.28 16.24 4.85
CA MET A 3 -53.23 16.18 3.39
C MET A 3 -53.79 14.86 2.82
N LEU A 4 -53.62 13.78 3.52
CA LEU A 4 -54.14 12.47 3.16
C LEU A 4 -55.67 12.39 3.36
N GLN A 5 -56.18 13.02 4.42
CA GLN A 5 -57.63 13.14 4.64
C GLN A 5 -58.34 13.97 3.57
N LYS A 6 -57.70 15.03 3.04
CA LYS A 6 -58.24 15.84 1.91
C LYS A 6 -58.28 15.10 0.59
N LEU A 7 -57.53 14.04 0.44
CA LEU A 7 -57.52 13.13 -0.73
C LEU A 7 -58.53 11.99 -0.60
N GLY A 8 -59.34 11.97 0.47
CA GLY A 8 -60.42 11.00 0.65
C GLY A 8 -59.97 9.61 1.13
N LEU A 9 -58.80 9.52 1.68
CA LEU A 9 -58.20 8.25 2.14
C LEU A 9 -58.69 7.91 3.53
N LYS A 10 -59.24 6.71 3.70
CA LYS A 10 -59.54 6.10 5.01
C LYS A 10 -58.31 5.31 5.51
N GLU A 11 -58.18 5.19 6.81
CA GLU A 11 -57.13 4.34 7.40
C GLU A 11 -57.29 2.90 6.87
N ASN A 12 -56.19 2.34 6.31
CA ASN A 12 -56.07 1.03 5.67
C ASN A 12 -56.58 0.89 4.24
N GLU A 13 -56.89 1.97 3.51
CA GLU A 13 -57.13 1.89 2.07
C GLU A 13 -55.81 2.00 1.26
N SER A 14 -55.71 1.15 0.23
CA SER A 14 -54.62 1.22 -0.76
C SER A 14 -54.82 2.47 -1.61
N ILE A 15 -53.77 3.30 -1.68
CA ILE A 15 -53.77 4.53 -2.47
C ILE A 15 -53.58 4.15 -3.95
N ASP A 16 -54.65 3.93 -4.68
CA ASP A 16 -54.56 3.64 -6.12
C ASP A 16 -55.05 4.85 -6.94
N HIS A 17 -54.19 5.87 -7.01
CA HIS A 17 -54.41 7.05 -7.80
C HIS A 17 -53.31 7.23 -8.84
N PRO A 18 -53.62 7.43 -10.14
CA PRO A 18 -52.63 7.51 -11.22
C PRO A 18 -51.53 8.55 -11.00
N TRP A 19 -51.82 9.65 -10.33
CA TRP A 19 -50.86 10.70 -10.02
C TRP A 19 -49.87 10.25 -8.93
N ILE A 20 -50.34 9.53 -7.96
CA ILE A 20 -49.53 8.99 -6.87
C ILE A 20 -48.60 7.90 -7.41
N ASN A 21 -49.16 7.00 -8.22
CA ASN A 21 -48.37 5.94 -8.88
C ASN A 21 -47.27 6.55 -9.76
N LYS A 22 -47.60 7.60 -10.53
CA LYS A 22 -46.59 8.33 -11.34
C LYS A 22 -45.55 9.09 -10.50
N ALA A 23 -45.95 9.63 -9.34
CA ALA A 23 -45.03 10.28 -8.42
C ALA A 23 -44.09 9.25 -7.78
N MET A 24 -44.61 8.09 -7.37
CA MET A 24 -43.81 6.97 -6.81
C MET A 24 -42.85 6.42 -7.86
N GLU A 25 -43.29 6.22 -9.12
CA GLU A 25 -42.40 5.79 -10.20
C GLU A 25 -41.25 6.76 -10.43
N ARG A 26 -41.53 8.07 -10.43
CA ARG A 26 -40.50 9.10 -10.58
C ARG A 26 -39.54 9.09 -9.37
N ALA A 27 -40.04 8.94 -8.16
CA ALA A 27 -39.23 8.84 -6.96
C ALA A 27 -38.35 7.60 -7.01
N GLN A 28 -38.88 6.45 -7.38
CA GLN A 28 -38.16 5.20 -7.55
C GLN A 28 -37.04 5.33 -8.58
N LYS A 29 -37.34 5.86 -9.79
CA LYS A 29 -36.31 6.12 -10.82
C LYS A 29 -35.19 7.02 -10.33
N LYS A 30 -35.51 8.04 -9.51
CA LYS A 30 -34.51 8.94 -8.94
C LYS A 30 -33.61 8.23 -7.93
N VAL A 31 -34.18 7.36 -7.09
CA VAL A 31 -33.42 6.54 -6.14
C VAL A 31 -32.54 5.55 -6.89
N GLU A 32 -33.05 4.87 -7.91
CA GLU A 32 -32.28 3.94 -8.74
C GLU A 32 -31.11 4.62 -9.44
N SER A 33 -31.33 5.79 -10.04
CA SER A 33 -30.26 6.59 -10.66
C SER A 33 -29.19 6.96 -9.64
N ARG A 34 -29.59 7.44 -8.46
CA ARG A 34 -28.62 7.77 -7.38
C ARG A 34 -27.82 6.54 -6.94
N ASN A 35 -28.49 5.41 -6.75
CA ASN A 35 -27.83 4.17 -6.35
C ASN A 35 -26.88 3.66 -7.44
N PHE A 36 -27.25 3.83 -8.71
CA PHE A 36 -26.38 3.53 -9.86
C PHE A 36 -25.11 4.38 -9.83
N ASP A 37 -25.23 5.70 -9.64
CA ASP A 37 -24.09 6.61 -9.58
C ASP A 37 -23.16 6.30 -8.39
N ILE A 38 -23.73 5.96 -7.23
CA ILE A 38 -22.95 5.52 -6.06
C ILE A 38 -22.17 4.25 -6.40
N ARG A 39 -22.82 3.21 -6.94
CA ARG A 39 -22.15 1.96 -7.33
C ARG A 39 -21.06 2.21 -8.36
N LYS A 40 -21.31 3.03 -9.38
CA LYS A 40 -20.32 3.40 -10.40
C LYS A 40 -19.10 4.08 -9.80
N THR A 41 -19.31 4.92 -8.80
CA THR A 41 -18.21 5.60 -8.09
C THR A 41 -17.40 4.60 -7.26
N LEU A 42 -18.08 3.68 -6.54
CA LEU A 42 -17.40 2.64 -5.76
C LEU A 42 -16.51 1.76 -6.64
N ILE A 43 -17.00 1.34 -7.81
CA ILE A 43 -16.21 0.54 -8.77
C ILE A 43 -14.93 1.29 -9.17
N LYS A 44 -15.00 2.60 -9.40
CA LYS A 44 -13.79 3.38 -9.76
C LYS A 44 -12.72 3.41 -8.66
N PHE A 45 -13.11 3.35 -7.39
CA PHE A 45 -12.16 3.20 -6.27
C PHE A 45 -11.62 1.77 -6.22
N ASP A 46 -12.48 0.77 -6.44
CA ASP A 46 -12.09 -0.64 -6.43
C ASP A 46 -11.14 -0.99 -7.58
N ASP A 47 -11.28 -0.35 -8.75
CA ASP A 47 -10.38 -0.52 -9.90
C ASP A 47 -8.93 -0.18 -9.52
N VAL A 48 -8.71 0.92 -8.78
CA VAL A 48 -7.35 1.30 -8.32
C VAL A 48 -6.73 0.22 -7.45
N MET A 49 -7.51 -0.33 -6.51
CA MET A 49 -7.03 -1.41 -5.65
C MET A 49 -6.83 -2.71 -6.42
N ASN A 50 -7.65 -2.96 -7.45
CA ASN A 50 -7.53 -4.15 -8.28
C ASN A 50 -6.27 -4.14 -9.15
N ASP A 51 -5.91 -2.99 -9.73
CA ASP A 51 -4.68 -2.84 -10.51
C ASP A 51 -3.45 -3.13 -9.62
N GLN A 52 -3.40 -2.56 -8.42
CA GLN A 52 -2.34 -2.83 -7.46
C GLN A 52 -2.31 -4.31 -7.02
N ARG A 53 -3.49 -4.92 -6.81
CA ARG A 53 -3.61 -6.34 -6.48
C ARG A 53 -3.01 -7.24 -7.56
N GLN A 54 -3.25 -6.93 -8.83
CA GLN A 54 -2.68 -7.69 -9.95
C GLN A 54 -1.15 -7.62 -9.95
N VAL A 55 -0.56 -6.46 -9.67
CA VAL A 55 0.90 -6.29 -9.56
C VAL A 55 1.44 -7.15 -8.42
N ILE A 56 0.87 -7.05 -7.22
CA ILE A 56 1.31 -7.83 -6.05
C ILE A 56 1.16 -9.34 -6.30
N PHE A 57 0.04 -9.78 -6.88
CA PHE A 57 -0.18 -11.21 -7.16
C PHE A 57 0.77 -11.75 -8.23
N SER A 58 1.10 -10.96 -9.25
CA SER A 58 2.08 -11.35 -10.26
C SER A 58 3.48 -11.49 -9.67
N GLN A 59 3.90 -10.55 -8.83
CA GLN A 59 5.18 -10.63 -8.11
C GLN A 59 5.21 -11.83 -7.15
N ARG A 60 4.15 -12.04 -6.38
CA ARG A 60 4.02 -13.19 -5.48
C ARG A 60 4.09 -14.51 -6.23
N LEU A 61 3.41 -14.61 -7.38
CA LEU A 61 3.43 -15.80 -8.22
C LEU A 61 4.82 -16.06 -8.81
N LYS A 62 5.53 -15.00 -9.21
CA LYS A 62 6.92 -15.09 -9.66
C LYS A 62 7.82 -15.69 -8.58
N ILE A 63 7.76 -15.17 -7.35
CA ILE A 63 8.51 -15.68 -6.22
C ILE A 63 8.16 -17.15 -5.92
N LEU A 64 6.89 -17.52 -6.01
CA LEU A 64 6.45 -18.90 -5.77
C LEU A 64 7.00 -19.89 -6.80
N LYS A 65 7.05 -19.49 -8.07
CA LYS A 65 7.51 -20.34 -9.17
C LYS A 65 9.03 -20.46 -9.27
N GLU A 66 9.75 -19.40 -8.90
CA GLU A 66 11.22 -19.40 -8.96
C GLU A 66 11.81 -20.40 -7.97
N GLN A 67 12.71 -21.24 -8.44
CA GLN A 67 13.48 -22.14 -7.56
C GLN A 67 14.55 -21.38 -6.79
N ASN A 68 15.15 -20.37 -7.40
CA ASN A 68 16.18 -19.53 -6.82
C ASN A 68 15.75 -18.06 -6.87
N ILE A 69 15.54 -17.47 -5.70
CA ILE A 69 15.10 -16.06 -5.57
C ILE A 69 16.28 -15.07 -5.50
N ASN A 70 17.53 -15.52 -5.66
CA ASN A 70 18.69 -14.66 -5.50
C ASN A 70 18.66 -13.44 -6.44
N GLU A 71 18.27 -13.60 -7.71
CA GLU A 71 18.15 -12.48 -8.64
C GLU A 71 17.13 -11.44 -8.19
N ILE A 72 16.01 -11.90 -7.63
CA ILE A 72 14.97 -11.03 -7.07
C ILE A 72 15.53 -10.28 -5.84
N LEU A 73 16.20 -11.01 -4.94
CA LEU A 73 16.82 -10.42 -3.75
C LEU A 73 17.92 -9.42 -4.11
N ASP A 74 18.71 -9.69 -5.15
CA ASP A 74 19.74 -8.75 -5.62
C ASP A 74 19.14 -7.46 -6.17
N GLY A 75 18.00 -7.53 -6.84
CA GLY A 75 17.23 -6.35 -7.26
C GLY A 75 16.84 -5.49 -6.07
N PHE A 76 16.21 -6.07 -5.05
CA PHE A 76 15.84 -5.35 -3.82
C PHE A 76 17.05 -4.86 -3.03
N LEU A 77 18.12 -5.63 -2.97
CA LEU A 77 19.36 -5.18 -2.32
C LEU A 77 19.90 -3.91 -2.97
N ASN A 78 19.84 -3.79 -4.29
CA ASN A 78 20.25 -2.57 -4.99
C ASN A 78 19.38 -1.37 -4.63
N GLU A 79 18.07 -1.55 -4.50
CA GLU A 79 17.17 -0.47 -4.03
C GLU A 79 17.47 -0.07 -2.58
N VAL A 80 17.70 -1.03 -1.70
CA VAL A 80 18.12 -0.78 -0.32
C VAL A 80 19.42 0.01 -0.29
N LEU A 81 20.42 -0.37 -1.08
CA LEU A 81 21.69 0.35 -1.20
C LEU A 81 21.49 1.80 -1.67
N ASN A 82 20.59 2.04 -2.61
CA ASN A 82 20.25 3.40 -3.07
C ASN A 82 19.64 4.23 -1.94
N ASN A 83 18.76 3.65 -1.15
CA ASN A 83 18.14 4.34 0.00
C ASN A 83 19.17 4.63 1.10
N LEU A 84 20.04 3.67 1.41
CA LEU A 84 21.14 3.84 2.36
C LEU A 84 22.13 4.93 1.90
N ASN A 85 22.43 5.00 0.59
CA ASN A 85 23.26 6.06 0.03
C ASN A 85 22.62 7.44 0.15
N ARG A 86 21.28 7.54 -0.05
CA ARG A 86 20.57 8.81 0.17
C ARG A 86 20.68 9.28 1.62
N ALA A 87 20.43 8.38 2.58
CA ALA A 87 20.57 8.69 4.00
C ALA A 87 22.00 9.17 4.31
N ARG A 88 23.02 8.48 3.78
CA ARG A 88 24.43 8.86 3.93
C ARG A 88 24.73 10.25 3.34
N LEU A 89 24.28 10.53 2.12
CA LEU A 89 24.49 11.82 1.48
C LEU A 89 23.78 12.96 2.22
N ASN A 90 22.59 12.69 2.74
CA ASN A 90 21.87 13.64 3.58
C ASN A 90 22.66 13.96 4.86
N TYR A 91 23.23 12.94 5.51
CA TYR A 91 24.08 13.12 6.66
C TYR A 91 25.34 13.93 6.35
N GLN A 92 26.01 13.65 5.22
CA GLN A 92 27.21 14.40 4.81
C GLN A 92 26.91 15.88 4.58
N LYS A 93 25.68 16.24 4.20
CA LYS A 93 25.23 17.62 3.97
C LYS A 93 24.75 18.31 5.25
N SER A 94 23.97 17.60 6.07
CA SER A 94 23.30 18.18 7.26
C SER A 94 24.12 18.09 8.54
N GLY A 95 25.02 17.08 8.63
CA GLY A 95 25.73 16.75 9.86
C GLY A 95 24.88 16.10 10.96
N ASP A 96 23.57 15.83 10.69
CA ASP A 96 22.65 15.28 11.70
C ASP A 96 22.86 13.78 11.91
N LYS A 97 23.71 13.47 12.88
CA LYS A 97 24.05 12.10 13.28
C LYS A 97 22.83 11.29 13.72
N LYS A 98 21.86 11.93 14.43
CA LYS A 98 20.72 11.23 15.01
C LYS A 98 19.76 10.73 13.91
N ILE A 99 19.45 11.58 12.95
CA ILE A 99 18.60 11.23 11.80
C ILE A 99 19.26 10.11 11.01
N TYR A 100 20.54 10.24 10.67
CA TYR A 100 21.29 9.23 9.92
C TYR A 100 21.26 7.86 10.61
N LEU A 101 21.61 7.78 11.89
CA LEU A 101 21.61 6.52 12.62
C LEU A 101 20.20 5.90 12.69
N THR A 102 19.16 6.72 12.85
CA THR A 102 17.76 6.23 12.88
C THR A 102 17.34 5.68 11.52
N GLU A 103 17.60 6.40 10.42
CA GLU A 103 17.27 5.95 9.06
C GLU A 103 17.97 4.64 8.68
N ILE A 104 19.28 4.55 8.95
CA ILE A 104 20.04 3.34 8.64
C ILE A 104 19.58 2.15 9.50
N LYS A 105 19.37 2.36 10.81
CA LYS A 105 18.90 1.30 11.71
C LYS A 105 17.50 0.81 11.38
N ASN A 106 16.63 1.67 10.89
CA ASN A 106 15.31 1.25 10.40
C ASN A 106 15.40 0.25 9.24
N ILE A 107 16.45 0.34 8.42
CA ILE A 107 16.67 -0.55 7.28
C ILE A 107 17.50 -1.77 7.69
N THR A 108 18.60 -1.57 8.43
CA THR A 108 19.56 -2.64 8.76
C THR A 108 19.27 -3.33 10.09
N GLY A 109 18.34 -2.81 10.87
CA GLY A 109 18.16 -3.20 12.26
C GLY A 109 19.42 -2.87 13.09
N ASN A 110 19.67 -3.66 14.12
CA ASN A 110 20.89 -3.54 14.96
C ASN A 110 22.04 -4.40 14.44
N ALA A 111 22.09 -4.63 13.14
CA ALA A 111 23.08 -5.51 12.52
C ALA A 111 24.49 -4.90 12.49
N ILE A 112 24.57 -3.57 12.55
CA ILE A 112 25.81 -2.79 12.50
C ILE A 112 25.76 -1.83 13.68
N ASN A 113 26.88 -1.65 14.38
CA ASN A 113 26.97 -0.74 15.54
C ASN A 113 27.07 0.73 15.08
N ASP A 114 26.86 1.67 16.01
CA ASP A 114 26.79 3.10 15.70
C ASP A 114 28.14 3.66 15.24
N GLU A 115 29.24 3.14 15.79
CA GLU A 115 30.59 3.58 15.43
C GLU A 115 30.95 3.14 14.01
N GLU A 116 30.68 1.88 13.67
CA GLU A 116 30.84 1.36 12.31
C GLU A 116 29.93 2.12 11.28
N LEU A 117 28.69 2.46 11.64
CA LEU A 117 27.81 3.23 10.76
C LEU A 117 28.36 4.63 10.46
N LEU A 118 29.01 5.27 11.45
CA LEU A 118 29.63 6.58 11.26
C LEU A 118 30.93 6.51 10.44
N GLU A 119 31.69 5.43 10.56
CA GLU A 119 32.83 5.17 9.69
C GLU A 119 32.38 4.91 8.25
N LEU A 120 31.35 4.10 8.05
CA LEU A 120 30.76 3.85 6.75
C LEU A 120 30.23 5.13 6.09
N ALA A 121 29.75 6.09 6.87
CA ALA A 121 29.27 7.36 6.35
C ALA A 121 30.37 8.20 5.66
N LYS A 122 31.63 8.00 6.01
CA LYS A 122 32.79 8.72 5.43
C LYS A 122 33.27 8.14 4.11
N LEU A 123 32.86 6.90 3.78
CA LEU A 123 33.30 6.21 2.56
C LEU A 123 32.68 6.82 1.29
N GLU A 124 33.28 6.59 0.14
CA GLU A 124 32.69 6.86 -1.16
C GLU A 124 31.56 5.88 -1.48
N ASN A 125 30.67 6.23 -2.43
CA ASN A 125 29.51 5.41 -2.82
C ASN A 125 29.88 3.97 -3.15
N THR A 126 30.95 3.77 -3.90
CA THR A 126 31.40 2.44 -4.36
C THR A 126 31.83 1.56 -3.19
N ASP A 127 32.60 2.12 -2.26
CA ASP A 127 33.17 1.40 -1.14
C ASP A 127 32.13 1.17 -0.03
N PHE A 128 31.24 2.14 0.16
CA PHE A 128 30.06 1.97 1.01
C PHE A 128 29.21 0.79 0.55
N ASN A 129 28.85 0.76 -0.75
CA ASN A 129 28.05 -0.32 -1.32
C ASN A 129 28.74 -1.69 -1.23
N LYS A 130 30.05 -1.75 -1.50
CA LYS A 130 30.83 -2.99 -1.37
C LYS A 130 30.82 -3.49 0.07
N LYS A 131 30.99 -2.60 1.04
CA LYS A 131 31.03 -2.97 2.46
C LYS A 131 29.68 -3.48 2.94
N ILE A 132 28.58 -2.79 2.62
CA ILE A 132 27.23 -3.25 2.96
C ILE A 132 26.92 -4.60 2.29
N LYS A 133 27.27 -4.75 0.99
CA LYS A 133 27.11 -6.05 0.30
C LYS A 133 27.92 -7.16 0.96
N SER A 134 29.16 -6.91 1.37
CA SER A 134 29.96 -7.93 2.05
C SER A 134 29.34 -8.36 3.38
N LEU A 135 28.85 -7.40 4.18
CA LEU A 135 28.17 -7.71 5.45
C LEU A 135 26.90 -8.54 5.25
N TYR A 136 26.13 -8.23 4.21
CA TYR A 136 24.95 -9.03 3.84
C TYR A 136 25.34 -10.46 3.44
N LEU A 137 26.35 -10.61 2.56
CA LEU A 137 26.84 -11.90 2.09
C LEU A 137 27.45 -12.75 3.21
N ASP A 138 28.19 -12.14 4.11
CA ASP A 138 28.79 -12.83 5.28
C ASP A 138 27.71 -13.42 6.19
N LYS A 139 26.64 -12.64 6.45
CA LYS A 139 25.48 -13.12 7.21
C LYS A 139 24.72 -14.22 6.46
N LYS A 140 24.54 -14.08 5.14
CA LYS A 140 23.91 -15.10 4.31
C LYS A 140 24.72 -16.40 4.32
N ASN A 141 26.04 -16.31 4.13
CA ASN A 141 26.95 -17.46 4.16
C ASN A 141 26.97 -18.16 5.51
N SER A 142 26.92 -17.39 6.60
CA SER A 142 26.83 -17.94 7.96
C SER A 142 25.55 -18.74 8.17
N ARG A 143 24.41 -18.27 7.64
CA ARG A 143 23.14 -19.02 7.67
C ARG A 143 23.20 -20.28 6.81
N ILE A 144 23.79 -20.20 5.62
CA ILE A 144 23.92 -21.35 4.72
C ILE A 144 24.78 -22.46 5.35
N LYS A 145 25.82 -22.12 6.12
CA LYS A 145 26.63 -23.10 6.86
C LYS A 145 25.79 -23.88 7.90
N ILE A 146 24.77 -23.25 8.47
CA ILE A 146 23.90 -23.88 9.48
C ILE A 146 22.74 -24.66 8.82
N LEU A 147 22.08 -24.05 7.82
CA LEU A 147 20.81 -24.53 7.27
C LEU A 147 20.94 -25.30 5.97
N ASN A 148 22.11 -25.35 5.32
CA ASN A 148 22.35 -25.69 3.93
C ASN A 148 21.65 -24.74 2.91
N THR A 149 22.06 -24.80 1.65
CA THR A 149 21.58 -23.89 0.59
C THR A 149 20.07 -24.03 0.30
N SER A 150 19.56 -25.26 0.25
CA SER A 150 18.15 -25.52 -0.07
C SER A 150 17.20 -25.01 1.02
N GLN A 151 17.54 -25.29 2.27
CA GLN A 151 16.76 -24.80 3.43
C GLN A 151 16.82 -23.30 3.57
N ASN A 152 18.00 -22.67 3.32
CA ASN A 152 18.14 -21.22 3.34
C ASN A 152 17.26 -20.56 2.26
N ASN A 153 17.27 -21.07 1.02
CA ASN A 153 16.42 -20.56 -0.06
C ASN A 153 14.93 -20.67 0.30
N SER A 154 14.53 -21.82 0.87
CA SER A 154 13.14 -22.01 1.30
C SER A 154 12.73 -21.06 2.41
N LEU A 155 13.62 -20.80 3.36
CA LEU A 155 13.42 -19.85 4.45
C LEU A 155 13.30 -18.40 3.92
N GLU A 156 14.25 -17.98 3.09
CA GLU A 156 14.23 -16.65 2.47
C GLU A 156 12.94 -16.43 1.68
N LYS A 157 12.51 -17.42 0.90
CA LYS A 157 11.27 -17.39 0.16
C LYS A 157 10.03 -17.23 1.06
N LYS A 158 9.96 -18.00 2.15
CA LYS A 158 8.87 -17.89 3.14
C LYS A 158 8.81 -16.52 3.78
N ILE A 159 9.96 -16.00 4.24
CA ILE A 159 10.05 -14.68 4.87
C ILE A 159 9.60 -13.59 3.88
N PHE A 160 10.07 -13.68 2.63
CA PHE A 160 9.76 -12.70 1.60
C PHE A 160 8.25 -12.66 1.29
N LEU A 161 7.63 -13.82 1.12
CA LEU A 161 6.18 -13.94 0.93
C LEU A 161 5.40 -13.40 2.14
N GLN A 162 5.87 -13.69 3.35
CA GLN A 162 5.25 -13.19 4.58
C GLN A 162 5.29 -11.65 4.66
N ILE A 163 6.42 -11.03 4.29
CA ILE A 163 6.57 -9.57 4.25
C ILE A 163 5.63 -8.96 3.21
N ILE A 164 5.56 -9.52 2.01
CA ILE A 164 4.64 -9.07 0.97
C ILE A 164 3.19 -9.15 1.47
N ASP A 165 2.79 -10.29 2.02
CA ASP A 165 1.41 -10.50 2.50
C ASP A 165 1.05 -9.54 3.66
N PHE A 166 1.99 -9.28 4.56
CA PHE A 166 1.81 -8.32 5.66
C PHE A 166 1.70 -6.89 5.14
N SER A 167 2.65 -6.46 4.30
CA SER A 167 2.67 -5.10 3.73
C SER A 167 1.43 -4.84 2.89
N TRP A 168 1.02 -5.81 2.06
CA TRP A 168 -0.19 -5.71 1.26
C TRP A 168 -1.45 -5.56 2.11
N ARG A 169 -1.57 -6.34 3.19
CA ARG A 169 -2.71 -6.24 4.12
C ARG A 169 -2.76 -4.86 4.78
N SER A 170 -1.63 -4.36 5.25
CA SER A 170 -1.52 -3.03 5.86
C SER A 170 -1.88 -1.93 4.86
N HIS A 171 -1.43 -2.06 3.61
CA HIS A 171 -1.76 -1.14 2.53
C HIS A 171 -3.26 -1.12 2.23
N LEU A 172 -3.91 -2.28 2.14
CA LEU A 172 -5.36 -2.36 1.94
C LEU A 172 -6.15 -1.71 3.09
N GLN A 173 -5.71 -1.91 4.34
CA GLN A 173 -6.34 -1.25 5.48
C GLN A 173 -6.21 0.27 5.41
N TYR A 174 -5.05 0.76 5.00
CA TYR A 174 -4.84 2.19 4.81
C TYR A 174 -5.72 2.75 3.68
N LEU A 175 -5.79 2.08 2.54
CA LEU A 175 -6.64 2.50 1.41
C LEU A 175 -8.13 2.52 1.80
N GLU A 176 -8.56 1.56 2.62
CA GLU A 176 -9.94 1.55 3.13
C GLU A 176 -10.23 2.75 4.04
N GLN A 177 -9.31 3.08 4.95
CA GLN A 177 -9.42 4.28 5.78
C GLN A 177 -9.40 5.56 4.94
N LEU A 178 -8.50 5.63 3.94
CA LEU A 178 -8.43 6.75 3.02
C LEU A 178 -9.75 6.93 2.26
N ARG A 179 -10.36 5.83 1.78
CA ARG A 179 -11.64 5.85 1.07
C ARG A 179 -12.76 6.46 1.90
N GLN A 180 -12.77 6.22 3.21
CA GLN A 180 -13.79 6.77 4.11
C GLN A 180 -13.69 8.29 4.26
N VAL A 181 -12.47 8.84 4.23
CA VAL A 181 -12.22 10.27 4.50
C VAL A 181 -11.99 11.10 3.24
N ILE A 182 -11.66 10.48 2.11
CA ILE A 182 -11.28 11.18 0.88
C ILE A 182 -12.40 12.09 0.34
N GLY A 183 -13.66 11.76 0.62
CA GLY A 183 -14.81 12.57 0.26
C GLY A 183 -14.75 14.00 0.83
N LEU A 184 -14.09 14.19 1.96
CA LEU A 184 -13.90 15.52 2.57
C LEU A 184 -13.06 16.45 1.70
N ARG A 185 -12.25 15.94 0.78
CA ARG A 185 -11.45 16.75 -0.15
C ARG A 185 -12.30 17.58 -1.11
N GLN A 186 -13.57 17.24 -1.29
CA GLN A 186 -14.53 18.04 -2.08
C GLN A 186 -14.71 19.45 -1.51
N TYR A 187 -14.63 19.64 -0.19
CA TYR A 187 -14.69 20.97 0.43
C TYR A 187 -13.53 21.88 -0.01
N GLY A 188 -12.39 21.28 -0.39
CA GLY A 188 -11.24 21.97 -0.98
C GLY A 188 -11.25 22.01 -2.51
N GLN A 189 -12.41 21.80 -3.16
CA GLN A 189 -12.59 21.79 -4.62
C GLN A 189 -11.70 20.77 -5.35
N LYS A 190 -11.30 19.69 -4.66
CA LYS A 190 -10.52 18.59 -5.25
C LYS A 190 -11.43 17.42 -5.56
N ASP A 191 -11.17 16.77 -6.70
CA ASP A 191 -11.87 15.53 -7.05
C ASP A 191 -11.38 14.37 -6.17
N PRO A 192 -12.27 13.76 -5.35
CA PRO A 192 -11.88 12.70 -4.42
C PRO A 192 -11.25 11.50 -5.09
N LEU A 193 -11.71 11.12 -6.29
CA LEU A 193 -11.17 9.97 -7.00
C LEU A 193 -9.74 10.24 -7.48
N SER A 194 -9.47 11.43 -7.99
CA SER A 194 -8.13 11.81 -8.44
C SER A 194 -7.13 11.90 -7.27
N GLU A 195 -7.58 12.44 -6.13
CA GLU A 195 -6.75 12.49 -4.92
C GLU A 195 -6.52 11.08 -4.36
N PHE A 196 -7.54 10.22 -4.35
CA PHE A 196 -7.38 8.83 -3.94
C PHE A 196 -6.35 8.08 -4.82
N LYS A 197 -6.43 8.23 -6.14
CA LYS A 197 -5.46 7.63 -7.07
C LYS A 197 -4.04 8.09 -6.79
N LYS A 198 -3.84 9.38 -6.56
CA LYS A 198 -2.50 9.94 -6.24
C LYS A 198 -1.95 9.38 -4.94
N GLU A 199 -2.74 9.43 -3.86
CA GLU A 199 -2.31 8.93 -2.56
C GLU A 199 -2.07 7.41 -2.60
N ALA A 200 -2.97 6.65 -3.23
CA ALA A 200 -2.81 5.22 -3.40
C ALA A 200 -1.54 4.84 -4.18
N PHE A 201 -1.16 5.64 -5.19
CA PHE A 201 0.06 5.42 -5.96
C PHE A 201 1.33 5.76 -5.16
N ILE A 202 1.30 6.84 -4.38
CA ILE A 202 2.47 7.26 -3.57
C ILE A 202 2.76 6.24 -2.45
N LEU A 203 1.73 5.60 -1.93
CA LEU A 203 1.83 4.64 -0.83
C LEU A 203 2.16 3.22 -1.29
N PHE A 204 1.91 2.91 -2.56
CA PHE A 204 2.20 1.62 -3.18
C PHE A 204 3.66 1.50 -3.58
#